data_45dffa830c095e7d2ff8a58eb3eb026e
#
_entry.id   45dffa830c095e7d2ff8a58eb3eb026e
#
_cell.length_a   1.000
_cell.length_b   1.000
_cell.length_c   1.000
_cell.angle_alpha   90.00
_cell.angle_beta   90.00
_cell.angle_gamma   90.00
#
_symmetry.space_group_name_H-M   'P 1'
#
loop_
_entity.id
_entity.type
_entity.pdbx_description
1 polymer ?
#
loop_
_entity_poly.entity_id
_entity_poly.type
_entity_poly.pdbx_seq_one_letter_code
_entity_poly.pdbx_strand_id
1 'polypeptide(L)'
;MAFKRYFTLIVLVAFGILSLAAKKEWKADDVPIPFLQDSTQYVSDPDGYVDKAQKDSANFYLQKLKLECGVQNVVIIVGKVDNQDAFRMAQDVGNKYGIGYKKSRRGLVVVIAVEDHKYFIAPGSGLEGELTDVDCDDIARACIVKNMREDNPGEAVASVSRAIYNKVKSGRTGIESVDEGTVNDEEDWVLVVILFLLFFGIPIYYLIRYILEQVGLVKPRPKGKGRNQSRRRNDDDDWLPPFFMGGGGFSGGGGGGFSGGSFGGGTFSGGGSGGSW
;
A
#
# COMPACT_ATOMS: atom_id res chain seq x y z
N MET A 1 16.06 -16.93 50.72
CA MET A 1 15.71 -17.34 49.33
C MET A 1 14.59 -16.49 48.69
N ALA A 2 13.64 -15.98 49.44
CA ALA A 2 12.53 -15.15 48.93
C ALA A 2 13.00 -13.82 48.32
N PHE A 3 13.94 -13.12 48.90
CA PHE A 3 14.42 -11.81 48.46
C PHE A 3 15.02 -11.86 47.03
N LYS A 4 15.79 -12.88 46.68
CA LYS A 4 16.32 -13.06 45.31
C LYS A 4 15.23 -13.25 44.27
N ARG A 5 14.12 -13.93 44.60
CA ARG A 5 12.97 -14.14 43.69
C ARG A 5 12.22 -12.84 43.43
N TYR A 6 12.01 -12.01 44.45
CA TYR A 6 11.34 -10.72 44.26
C TYR A 6 12.24 -9.72 43.50
N PHE A 7 13.56 -9.75 43.74
CA PHE A 7 14.46 -8.89 42.99
C PHE A 7 14.52 -9.23 41.51
N THR A 8 14.57 -10.52 41.12
CA THR A 8 14.51 -10.95 39.72
C THR A 8 13.16 -10.59 39.07
N LEU A 9 12.07 -10.66 39.80
CA LEU A 9 10.75 -10.30 39.29
C LEU A 9 10.63 -8.79 39.06
N ILE A 10 11.15 -7.97 39.96
CA ILE A 10 11.21 -6.51 39.82
C ILE A 10 12.09 -6.10 38.64
N VAL A 11 13.25 -6.74 38.43
CA VAL A 11 14.13 -6.47 37.31
C VAL A 11 13.47 -6.87 35.99
N LEU A 12 12.75 -8.00 35.94
CA LEU A 12 12.01 -8.45 34.76
C LEU A 12 10.84 -7.50 34.43
N VAL A 13 10.11 -7.03 35.44
CA VAL A 13 9.03 -6.04 35.28
C VAL A 13 9.59 -4.68 34.86
N ALA A 14 10.70 -4.24 35.44
CA ALA A 14 11.37 -3.00 35.06
C ALA A 14 11.91 -3.06 33.62
N PHE A 15 12.44 -4.20 33.20
CA PHE A 15 12.91 -4.41 31.83
C PHE A 15 11.73 -4.46 30.82
N GLY A 16 10.58 -5.01 31.23
CA GLY A 16 9.34 -4.98 30.43
C GLY A 16 8.74 -3.58 30.24
N ILE A 17 8.87 -2.72 31.24
CA ILE A 17 8.36 -1.34 31.18
C ILE A 17 9.26 -0.44 30.30
N LEU A 18 10.56 -0.75 30.20
CA LEU A 18 11.50 0.01 29.38
C LEU A 18 11.25 -0.15 27.89
N SER A 19 10.51 -1.18 27.47
CA SER A 19 10.21 -1.46 26.06
C SER A 19 8.97 -0.72 25.52
N LEU A 20 8.28 0.04 26.35
CA LEU A 20 7.09 0.80 25.96
C LEU A 20 7.42 2.30 25.74
N ALA A 21 8.60 2.61 25.20
CA ALA A 21 8.83 3.94 24.67
C ALA A 21 7.89 4.12 23.48
N ALA A 22 6.86 4.96 23.65
CA ALA A 22 5.97 5.34 22.54
C ALA A 22 6.87 5.87 21.40
N LYS A 23 6.87 5.19 20.27
CA LYS A 23 7.66 5.63 19.12
C LYS A 23 7.14 6.98 18.68
N LYS A 24 8.04 7.86 18.31
CA LYS A 24 7.73 9.24 17.95
C LYS A 24 6.89 9.26 16.68
N GLU A 25 5.77 9.97 16.72
CA GLU A 25 5.03 10.36 15.53
C GLU A 25 5.61 11.64 14.97
N TRP A 26 6.00 11.63 13.71
CA TRP A 26 6.62 12.77 13.06
C TRP A 26 5.58 13.69 12.41
N LYS A 27 5.79 14.99 12.61
CA LYS A 27 5.02 16.06 11.94
C LYS A 27 5.90 16.80 10.97
N ALA A 28 5.30 17.51 10.04
CA ALA A 28 6.02 18.38 9.11
C ALA A 28 6.88 19.44 9.80
N ASP A 29 6.51 19.82 11.05
CA ASP A 29 7.25 20.77 11.84
C ASP A 29 8.50 20.19 12.50
N ASP A 30 8.51 18.92 12.78
CA ASP A 30 9.52 18.24 13.60
C ASP A 30 10.50 17.42 12.76
N VAL A 31 10.13 17.07 11.51
CA VAL A 31 11.00 16.26 10.65
C VAL A 31 12.19 17.08 10.18
N PRO A 32 13.42 16.59 10.36
CA PRO A 32 14.59 17.28 9.86
C PRO A 32 14.64 17.24 8.35
N ILE A 33 15.02 18.36 7.73
CA ILE A 33 15.26 18.43 6.29
C ILE A 33 16.75 18.61 6.07
N PRO A 34 17.51 17.54 5.81
CA PRO A 34 18.99 17.59 5.75
C PRO A 34 19.49 18.54 4.67
N PHE A 35 18.77 18.68 3.57
CA PHE A 35 19.08 19.59 2.47
C PHE A 35 19.29 21.05 2.93
N LEU A 36 18.62 21.49 3.98
CA LEU A 36 18.76 22.85 4.51
C LEU A 36 20.11 23.05 5.23
N GLN A 37 20.78 21.98 5.64
CA GLN A 37 22.08 21.99 6.28
C GLN A 37 23.21 21.61 5.32
N ASP A 38 22.95 20.60 4.48
CA ASP A 38 23.85 20.08 3.45
C ASP A 38 23.12 19.91 2.14
N SER A 39 23.44 20.74 1.16
CA SER A 39 22.80 20.77 -0.16
C SER A 39 23.00 19.49 -1.00
N THR A 40 23.74 18.53 -0.50
CA THR A 40 23.96 17.21 -1.13
C THR A 40 23.08 16.11 -0.53
N GLN A 41 22.40 16.40 0.59
CA GLN A 41 21.57 15.46 1.32
C GLN A 41 20.09 15.73 1.09
N TYR A 42 19.39 14.78 0.49
CA TYR A 42 17.97 14.89 0.11
C TYR A 42 17.09 13.92 0.87
N VAL A 43 17.70 12.91 1.54
CA VAL A 43 17.00 11.86 2.28
C VAL A 43 16.94 12.20 3.75
N SER A 44 15.75 12.41 4.29
CA SER A 44 15.48 12.56 5.72
C SER A 44 15.12 11.21 6.31
N ASP A 45 15.95 10.72 7.20
CA ASP A 45 15.82 9.42 7.86
C ASP A 45 16.23 9.56 9.33
N PRO A 46 15.39 10.21 10.15
CA PRO A 46 15.71 10.45 11.54
C PRO A 46 15.66 9.20 12.43
N ASP A 47 14.93 8.17 11.98
CA ASP A 47 14.74 6.92 12.72
C ASP A 47 15.76 5.84 12.32
N GLY A 48 16.56 6.07 11.25
CA GLY A 48 17.67 5.20 10.86
C GLY A 48 17.26 3.93 10.12
N TYR A 49 16.26 3.99 9.26
CA TYR A 49 15.81 2.86 8.45
C TYR A 49 16.71 2.55 7.25
N VAL A 50 17.51 3.51 6.80
CA VAL A 50 18.27 3.42 5.56
C VAL A 50 19.75 3.35 5.82
N ASP A 51 20.41 2.34 5.28
CA ASP A 51 21.84 2.21 5.27
C ASP A 51 22.54 3.40 4.60
N LYS A 52 23.81 3.68 5.00
CA LYS A 52 24.60 4.73 4.38
C LYS A 52 24.76 4.54 2.86
N ALA A 53 25.04 3.32 2.41
CA ALA A 53 25.24 3.04 0.98
C ALA A 53 23.98 3.30 0.15
N GLN A 54 22.82 2.89 0.66
CA GLN A 54 21.50 3.11 0.01
C GLN A 54 21.13 4.60 0.05
N LYS A 55 21.41 5.28 1.17
CA LYS A 55 21.22 6.73 1.31
C LYS A 55 22.09 7.51 0.33
N ASP A 56 23.36 7.13 0.17
CA ASP A 56 24.27 7.74 -0.78
C ASP A 56 23.80 7.51 -2.23
N SER A 57 23.32 6.31 -2.56
CA SER A 57 22.73 6.00 -3.85
C SER A 57 21.48 6.85 -4.15
N ALA A 58 20.57 6.96 -3.18
CA ALA A 58 19.39 7.81 -3.32
C ALA A 58 19.77 9.28 -3.53
N ASN A 59 20.64 9.81 -2.68
CA ASN A 59 21.12 11.19 -2.77
C ASN A 59 21.75 11.50 -4.14
N PHE A 60 22.48 10.55 -4.72
CA PHE A 60 23.07 10.70 -6.06
C PHE A 60 21.99 10.94 -7.14
N TYR A 61 20.92 10.15 -7.17
CA TYR A 61 19.84 10.33 -8.16
C TYR A 61 19.02 11.57 -7.87
N LEU A 62 18.75 11.88 -6.60
CA LEU A 62 18.02 13.08 -6.19
C LEU A 62 18.80 14.36 -6.49
N GLN A 63 20.12 14.33 -6.37
CA GLN A 63 20.99 15.42 -6.80
C GLN A 63 20.92 15.61 -8.32
N LYS A 64 21.00 14.54 -9.10
CA LYS A 64 20.83 14.59 -10.55
C LYS A 64 19.46 15.12 -10.95
N LEU A 65 18.40 14.70 -10.28
CA LEU A 65 17.03 15.19 -10.50
C LEU A 65 16.97 16.71 -10.31
N LYS A 66 17.66 17.25 -9.31
CA LYS A 66 17.75 18.69 -9.10
C LYS A 66 18.60 19.39 -10.16
N LEU A 67 19.81 18.89 -10.43
CA LEU A 67 20.77 19.59 -11.28
C LEU A 67 20.45 19.47 -12.77
N GLU A 68 19.98 18.33 -13.22
CA GLU A 68 19.72 18.05 -14.64
C GLU A 68 18.26 18.32 -15.05
N CYS A 69 17.32 18.08 -14.14
CA CYS A 69 15.89 18.22 -14.43
C CYS A 69 15.26 19.46 -13.77
N GLY A 70 15.99 20.19 -12.93
CA GLY A 70 15.48 21.38 -12.27
C GLY A 70 14.35 21.12 -11.26
N VAL A 71 14.36 19.96 -10.61
CA VAL A 71 13.34 19.57 -9.62
C VAL A 71 13.93 19.66 -8.21
N GLN A 72 13.37 20.51 -7.35
CA GLN A 72 13.68 20.46 -5.92
C GLN A 72 12.97 19.30 -5.27
N ASN A 73 13.69 18.53 -4.47
CA ASN A 73 13.13 17.29 -3.95
C ASN A 73 13.56 16.99 -2.51
N VAL A 74 12.75 16.19 -1.84
CA VAL A 74 13.08 15.57 -0.55
C VAL A 74 12.37 14.20 -0.46
N VAL A 75 13.08 13.23 0.09
CA VAL A 75 12.53 11.93 0.45
C VAL A 75 12.58 11.81 1.97
N ILE A 76 11.45 11.50 2.57
CA ILE A 76 11.29 11.35 4.02
C ILE A 76 10.93 9.90 4.29
N ILE A 77 11.73 9.24 5.12
CA ILE A 77 11.43 7.92 5.65
C ILE A 77 11.44 7.97 7.17
N VAL A 78 10.31 7.58 7.76
CA VAL A 78 10.07 7.66 9.22
C VAL A 78 9.28 6.45 9.68
N GLY A 79 9.27 6.18 10.98
CA GLY A 79 8.45 5.11 11.53
C GLY A 79 6.97 5.41 11.41
N LYS A 80 6.56 6.54 11.98
CA LYS A 80 5.15 6.97 12.02
C LYS A 80 4.98 8.43 11.65
N VAL A 81 3.88 8.72 10.99
CA VAL A 81 3.45 10.10 10.70
C VAL A 81 2.20 10.46 11.50
N ASP A 82 2.04 11.73 11.77
CA ASP A 82 0.87 12.26 12.49
C ASP A 82 -0.43 11.78 11.82
N ASN A 83 -1.34 11.23 12.61
CA ASN A 83 -2.61 10.66 12.16
C ASN A 83 -2.48 9.57 11.08
N GLN A 84 -1.31 8.97 10.88
CA GLN A 84 -1.04 8.01 9.81
C GLN A 84 -1.36 8.58 8.40
N ASP A 85 -1.22 9.88 8.23
CA ASP A 85 -1.55 10.60 7.00
C ASP A 85 -0.28 11.03 6.24
N ALA A 86 0.27 10.13 5.43
CA ALA A 86 1.45 10.37 4.61
C ALA A 86 1.19 11.45 3.54
N PHE A 87 -0.03 11.56 3.03
CA PHE A 87 -0.43 12.60 2.09
C PHE A 87 -0.32 13.99 2.70
N ARG A 88 -0.94 14.18 3.86
CA ARG A 88 -0.90 15.45 4.58
C ARG A 88 0.52 15.81 4.96
N MET A 89 1.29 14.85 5.45
CA MET A 89 2.71 15.04 5.76
C MET A 89 3.48 15.55 4.54
N ALA A 90 3.30 14.95 3.36
CA ALA A 90 3.97 15.38 2.13
C ALA A 90 3.57 16.80 1.70
N GLN A 91 2.28 17.12 1.77
CA GLN A 91 1.79 18.45 1.45
C GLN A 91 2.29 19.52 2.41
N ASP A 92 2.21 19.26 3.71
CA ASP A 92 2.62 20.21 4.75
C ASP A 92 4.13 20.47 4.67
N VAL A 93 4.96 19.45 4.45
CA VAL A 93 6.39 19.61 4.20
C VAL A 93 6.64 20.42 2.93
N GLY A 94 6.00 20.05 1.82
CA GLY A 94 6.16 20.74 0.54
C GLY A 94 5.82 22.22 0.62
N ASN A 95 4.70 22.55 1.26
CA ASN A 95 4.22 23.93 1.42
C ASN A 95 5.05 24.71 2.45
N LYS A 96 5.38 24.10 3.60
CA LYS A 96 6.14 24.76 4.67
C LYS A 96 7.54 25.15 4.24
N TYR A 97 8.27 24.22 3.62
CA TYR A 97 9.65 24.45 3.18
C TYR A 97 9.72 25.03 1.77
N GLY A 98 8.58 25.21 1.09
CA GLY A 98 8.52 25.78 -0.26
C GLY A 98 9.29 24.94 -1.28
N ILE A 99 9.18 23.59 -1.19
CA ILE A 99 9.91 22.68 -2.06
C ILE A 99 9.43 22.86 -3.50
N GLY A 100 10.33 23.27 -4.37
CA GLY A 100 10.04 23.68 -5.74
C GLY A 100 10.39 25.14 -5.97
N TYR A 101 10.64 25.50 -7.23
CA TYR A 101 10.97 26.88 -7.58
C TYR A 101 9.71 27.74 -7.77
N LYS A 102 9.73 28.96 -7.30
CA LYS A 102 8.60 29.91 -7.37
C LYS A 102 7.95 30.00 -8.76
N LYS A 103 8.77 30.02 -9.81
CA LYS A 103 8.29 30.16 -11.20
C LYS A 103 7.90 28.83 -11.82
N SER A 104 8.74 27.80 -11.70
CA SER A 104 8.54 26.51 -12.35
C SER A 104 7.65 25.57 -11.55
N ARG A 105 7.49 25.78 -10.21
CA ARG A 105 6.74 24.92 -9.29
C ARG A 105 7.15 23.44 -9.35
N ARG A 106 8.39 23.18 -9.80
CA ARG A 106 8.95 21.82 -9.94
C ARG A 106 9.49 21.38 -8.59
N GLY A 107 8.63 20.79 -7.82
CA GLY A 107 8.92 20.21 -6.51
C GLY A 107 8.57 18.73 -6.47
N LEU A 108 9.15 17.99 -5.53
CA LEU A 108 8.82 16.59 -5.27
C LEU A 108 9.01 16.30 -3.78
N VAL A 109 8.01 15.73 -3.16
CA VAL A 109 8.09 15.19 -1.81
C VAL A 109 7.67 13.73 -1.85
N VAL A 110 8.50 12.86 -1.30
CA VAL A 110 8.16 11.44 -1.10
C VAL A 110 8.16 11.17 0.38
N VAL A 111 7.10 10.56 0.90
CA VAL A 111 6.97 10.16 2.31
C VAL A 111 6.75 8.65 2.37
N ILE A 112 7.53 7.99 3.21
CA ILE A 112 7.40 6.56 3.52
C ILE A 112 7.31 6.43 5.04
N ALA A 113 6.17 5.98 5.54
CA ALA A 113 5.90 5.74 6.95
C ALA A 113 5.94 4.22 7.21
N VAL A 114 7.10 3.74 7.67
CA VAL A 114 7.43 2.30 7.72
C VAL A 114 6.47 1.53 8.61
N GLU A 115 6.19 2.02 9.81
CA GLU A 115 5.33 1.35 10.79
C GLU A 115 3.84 1.56 10.55
N ASP A 116 3.48 2.66 9.87
CA ASP A 116 2.11 2.90 9.44
C ASP A 116 1.78 2.14 8.16
N HIS A 117 2.78 1.54 7.50
CA HIS A 117 2.66 0.85 6.21
C HIS A 117 2.04 1.75 5.14
N LYS A 118 2.44 3.03 5.12
CA LYS A 118 1.89 4.03 4.22
C LYS A 118 2.97 4.82 3.50
N TYR A 119 2.65 5.20 2.29
CA TYR A 119 3.51 6.09 1.50
C TYR A 119 2.69 7.13 0.75
N PHE A 120 3.37 8.18 0.32
CA PHE A 120 2.84 9.15 -0.63
C PHE A 120 3.97 9.75 -1.48
N ILE A 121 3.75 9.84 -2.80
CA ILE A 121 4.61 10.55 -3.76
C ILE A 121 3.83 11.79 -4.19
N ALA A 122 4.32 12.98 -3.85
CA ALA A 122 3.70 14.27 -4.13
C ALA A 122 4.54 15.04 -5.14
N PRO A 123 4.20 15.06 -6.44
CA PRO A 123 4.75 16.02 -7.38
C PRO A 123 4.16 17.40 -7.14
N GLY A 124 4.96 18.44 -7.28
CA GLY A 124 4.47 19.81 -7.34
C GLY A 124 3.81 20.11 -8.68
N SER A 125 2.93 21.11 -8.73
CA SER A 125 2.09 21.41 -9.90
C SER A 125 2.86 21.66 -11.21
N GLY A 126 4.13 22.01 -11.15
CA GLY A 126 4.98 22.16 -12.33
C GLY A 126 5.67 20.86 -12.78
N LEU A 127 5.44 19.75 -12.08
CA LEU A 127 6.00 18.44 -12.40
C LEU A 127 4.93 17.41 -12.82
N GLU A 128 3.66 17.66 -12.52
CA GLU A 128 2.52 16.75 -12.77
C GLU A 128 2.40 16.29 -14.23
N GLY A 129 2.84 17.12 -15.19
CA GLY A 129 2.83 16.76 -16.63
C GLY A 129 3.92 15.77 -17.04
N GLU A 130 5.00 15.62 -16.28
CA GLU A 130 6.12 14.73 -16.56
C GLU A 130 6.12 13.50 -15.63
N LEU A 131 5.56 13.67 -14.43
CA LEU A 131 5.36 12.66 -13.43
C LEU A 131 3.89 12.66 -13.04
N THR A 132 3.08 11.92 -13.78
CA THR A 132 1.63 11.85 -13.58
C THR A 132 1.27 10.99 -12.37
N ASP A 133 0.02 11.05 -11.92
CA ASP A 133 -0.47 10.22 -10.81
C ASP A 133 -0.32 8.73 -11.11
N VAL A 134 -0.52 8.32 -12.37
CA VAL A 134 -0.32 6.93 -12.82
C VAL A 134 1.15 6.55 -12.73
N ASP A 135 2.06 7.43 -13.19
CA ASP A 135 3.50 7.18 -13.07
C ASP A 135 3.93 7.07 -11.59
N CYS A 136 3.36 7.89 -10.72
CA CYS A 136 3.61 7.82 -9.28
C CYS A 136 3.14 6.49 -8.70
N ASP A 137 1.98 5.99 -9.13
CA ASP A 137 1.44 4.71 -8.68
C ASP A 137 2.31 3.53 -9.15
N ASP A 138 2.66 3.49 -10.43
CA ASP A 138 3.53 2.45 -10.99
C ASP A 138 4.91 2.42 -10.30
N ILE A 139 5.52 3.60 -10.12
CA ILE A 139 6.80 3.72 -9.41
C ILE A 139 6.65 3.27 -7.96
N ALA A 140 5.59 3.67 -7.28
CA ALA A 140 5.38 3.30 -5.89
C ALA A 140 5.19 1.79 -5.72
N ARG A 141 4.38 1.16 -6.56
CA ARG A 141 4.19 -0.30 -6.54
C ARG A 141 5.48 -1.06 -6.78
N ALA A 142 6.22 -0.67 -7.80
CA ALA A 142 7.45 -1.37 -8.19
C ALA A 142 8.63 -1.12 -7.23
N CYS A 143 8.75 0.08 -6.67
CA CYS A 143 9.90 0.48 -5.87
C CYS A 143 9.59 0.48 -4.36
N ILE A 144 8.46 1.05 -3.94
CA ILE A 144 8.16 1.17 -2.51
C ILE A 144 7.48 -0.10 -2.01
N VAL A 145 6.31 -0.44 -2.56
CA VAL A 145 5.48 -1.55 -2.05
C VAL A 145 6.22 -2.88 -2.09
N LYS A 146 6.88 -3.19 -3.22
CA LYS A 146 7.66 -4.42 -3.38
C LYS A 146 8.75 -4.54 -2.33
N ASN A 147 9.63 -3.53 -2.22
CA ASN A 147 10.76 -3.58 -1.30
C ASN A 147 10.33 -3.51 0.18
N MET A 148 9.24 -2.78 0.48
CA MET A 148 8.72 -2.72 1.85
C MET A 148 8.10 -4.04 2.31
N ARG A 149 7.48 -4.80 1.39
CA ARG A 149 7.01 -6.17 1.68
C ARG A 149 8.15 -7.15 1.92
N GLU A 150 9.33 -6.88 1.37
CA GLU A 150 10.56 -7.64 1.57
C GLU A 150 11.38 -7.14 2.78
N ASP A 151 10.82 -6.21 3.58
CA ASP A 151 11.47 -5.56 4.72
C ASP A 151 12.81 -4.89 4.36
N ASN A 152 12.85 -4.25 3.18
CA ASN A 152 14.02 -3.57 2.65
C ASN A 152 13.76 -2.07 2.38
N PRO A 153 13.61 -1.25 3.43
CA PRO A 153 13.31 0.16 3.31
C PRO A 153 14.39 0.97 2.59
N GLY A 154 15.64 0.55 2.72
CA GLY A 154 16.76 1.23 2.06
C GLY A 154 16.70 1.09 0.54
N GLU A 155 16.40 -0.10 0.01
CA GLU A 155 16.21 -0.29 -1.43
C GLU A 155 14.93 0.41 -1.92
N ALA A 156 13.89 0.48 -1.10
CA ALA A 156 12.70 1.26 -1.44
C ALA A 156 13.05 2.72 -1.72
N VAL A 157 13.85 3.35 -0.85
CA VAL A 157 14.30 4.74 -1.01
C VAL A 157 15.24 4.91 -2.21
N ALA A 158 16.19 3.98 -2.40
CA ALA A 158 17.15 4.06 -3.50
C ALA A 158 16.48 3.85 -4.86
N SER A 159 15.63 2.82 -4.98
CA SER A 159 14.95 2.49 -6.23
C SER A 159 13.90 3.53 -6.63
N VAL A 160 13.11 4.06 -5.70
CA VAL A 160 12.14 5.14 -6.01
C VAL A 160 12.84 6.39 -6.48
N SER A 161 13.96 6.75 -5.87
CA SER A 161 14.76 7.92 -6.26
C SER A 161 15.31 7.77 -7.69
N ARG A 162 15.83 6.59 -8.03
CA ARG A 162 16.32 6.26 -9.36
C ARG A 162 15.21 6.26 -10.40
N ALA A 163 14.07 5.64 -10.09
CA ALA A 163 12.94 5.54 -11.00
C ALA A 163 12.34 6.91 -11.35
N ILE A 164 12.16 7.77 -10.35
CA ILE A 164 11.66 9.14 -10.56
C ILE A 164 12.65 9.95 -11.40
N TYR A 165 13.96 9.89 -11.11
CA TYR A 165 14.95 10.57 -11.94
C TYR A 165 14.88 10.11 -13.40
N ASN A 166 14.83 8.80 -13.65
CA ASN A 166 14.77 8.23 -15.00
C ASN A 166 13.48 8.69 -15.72
N LYS A 167 12.34 8.66 -15.04
CA LYS A 167 11.05 9.07 -15.60
C LYS A 167 11.08 10.54 -16.03
N VAL A 168 11.51 11.43 -15.17
CA VAL A 168 11.56 12.88 -15.46
C VAL A 168 12.61 13.19 -16.53
N LYS A 169 13.75 12.46 -16.54
CA LYS A 169 14.84 12.68 -17.49
C LYS A 169 14.56 12.16 -18.90
N SER A 170 13.98 10.96 -19.00
CA SER A 170 13.85 10.22 -20.26
C SER A 170 12.43 9.84 -20.66
N GLY A 171 11.45 10.16 -19.83
CA GLY A 171 10.06 9.74 -20.03
C GLY A 171 9.80 8.27 -19.68
N ARG A 172 10.81 7.52 -19.22
CA ARG A 172 10.72 6.10 -18.89
C ARG A 172 11.25 5.87 -17.48
N THR A 173 10.55 5.09 -16.68
CA THR A 173 10.95 4.77 -15.31
C THR A 173 12.24 3.97 -15.24
N GLY A 174 12.56 3.19 -16.28
CA GLY A 174 13.66 2.23 -16.27
C GLY A 174 13.40 1.06 -15.30
N ILE A 175 12.19 0.98 -14.79
CA ILE A 175 11.66 -0.20 -14.11
C ILE A 175 11.27 -1.14 -15.26
N GLU A 176 11.81 -2.37 -15.29
CA GLU A 176 11.13 -3.42 -16.01
C GLU A 176 9.70 -3.38 -15.51
N SER A 177 8.73 -3.15 -16.41
CA SER A 177 7.32 -3.17 -16.04
C SER A 177 7.20 -4.40 -15.18
N VAL A 178 6.87 -4.22 -13.90
CA VAL A 178 6.19 -5.27 -13.19
C VAL A 178 4.92 -5.32 -14.02
N ASP A 179 4.93 -6.16 -15.06
CA ASP A 179 3.71 -6.67 -15.61
C ASP A 179 2.90 -6.91 -14.36
N GLU A 180 1.77 -6.24 -14.23
CA GLU A 180 0.75 -6.65 -13.28
C GLU A 180 0.77 -8.13 -13.49
N GLY A 181 1.46 -8.82 -12.51
CA GLY A 181 1.84 -10.18 -12.78
C GLY A 181 0.56 -10.75 -13.26
N THR A 182 0.51 -11.14 -14.51
CA THR A 182 -0.58 -11.91 -15.01
C THR A 182 -0.77 -12.87 -13.87
N VAL A 183 -1.70 -12.52 -12.98
CA VAL A 183 -2.34 -13.47 -12.10
C VAL A 183 -2.57 -14.51 -13.13
N ASN A 184 -1.82 -15.63 -13.03
CA ASN A 184 -1.90 -16.65 -14.04
C ASN A 184 -3.38 -17.02 -14.05
N ASP A 185 -4.18 -16.27 -14.78
CA ASP A 185 -5.60 -16.52 -15.03
C ASP A 185 -5.79 -17.92 -15.63
N GLU A 186 -4.66 -18.53 -16.06
CA GLU A 186 -4.63 -19.92 -16.49
C GLU A 186 -4.83 -20.91 -15.33
N GLU A 187 -4.43 -20.59 -14.10
CA GLU A 187 -4.70 -21.49 -12.98
C GLU A 187 -6.04 -21.20 -12.28
N ASP A 188 -6.45 -19.94 -12.21
CA ASP A 188 -7.72 -19.57 -11.57
C ASP A 188 -8.93 -19.96 -12.41
N TRP A 189 -8.86 -19.90 -13.74
CA TRP A 189 -9.97 -20.37 -14.57
C TRP A 189 -10.18 -21.89 -14.48
N VAL A 190 -9.12 -22.66 -14.25
CA VAL A 190 -9.20 -24.12 -14.01
C VAL A 190 -9.99 -24.39 -12.72
N LEU A 191 -9.75 -23.62 -11.67
CA LEU A 191 -10.50 -23.71 -10.42
C LEU A 191 -11.97 -23.34 -10.60
N VAL A 192 -12.26 -22.30 -11.38
CA VAL A 192 -13.62 -21.88 -11.75
C VAL A 192 -14.31 -22.95 -12.57
N VAL A 193 -13.63 -23.57 -13.53
CA VAL A 193 -14.17 -24.68 -14.33
C VAL A 193 -14.44 -25.92 -13.46
N ILE A 194 -13.55 -26.26 -12.54
CA ILE A 194 -13.76 -27.36 -11.59
C ILE A 194 -14.98 -27.07 -10.71
N LEU A 195 -15.11 -25.87 -10.16
CA LEU A 195 -16.25 -25.45 -9.36
C LEU A 195 -17.55 -25.47 -10.21
N PHE A 196 -17.50 -25.02 -11.43
CA PHE A 196 -18.62 -25.04 -12.37
C PHE A 196 -19.05 -26.49 -12.68
N LEU A 197 -18.10 -27.38 -12.94
CA LEU A 197 -18.36 -28.81 -13.18
C LEU A 197 -18.92 -29.51 -11.93
N LEU A 198 -18.45 -29.14 -10.72
CA LEU A 198 -19.00 -29.68 -9.48
C LEU A 198 -20.42 -29.17 -9.21
N PHE A 199 -20.70 -27.89 -9.40
CA PHE A 199 -22.02 -27.30 -9.12
C PHE A 199 -23.04 -27.59 -10.20
N PHE A 200 -22.66 -27.56 -11.46
CA PHE A 200 -23.58 -27.71 -12.59
C PHE A 200 -23.46 -29.06 -13.29
N GLY A 201 -22.30 -29.68 -13.30
CA GLY A 201 -22.07 -30.96 -13.98
C GLY A 201 -22.90 -32.10 -13.39
N ILE A 202 -23.03 -32.17 -12.07
CA ILE A 202 -23.81 -33.20 -11.39
C ILE A 202 -25.33 -33.05 -11.68
N PRO A 203 -25.94 -31.85 -11.49
CA PRO A 203 -27.34 -31.63 -11.84
C PRO A 203 -27.63 -31.85 -13.33
N ILE A 204 -26.76 -31.37 -14.21
CA ILE A 204 -26.89 -31.52 -15.66
C ILE A 204 -26.82 -33.01 -16.06
N TYR A 205 -25.89 -33.76 -15.48
CA TYR A 205 -25.80 -35.21 -15.71
C TYR A 205 -27.10 -35.93 -15.32
N TYR A 206 -27.69 -35.59 -14.17
CA TYR A 206 -28.96 -36.19 -13.75
C TYR A 206 -30.11 -35.74 -14.62
N LEU A 207 -30.15 -34.50 -15.09
CA LEU A 207 -31.15 -33.98 -16.01
C LEU A 207 -31.08 -34.69 -17.36
N ILE A 208 -29.89 -34.80 -17.94
CA ILE A 208 -29.65 -35.50 -19.20
C ILE A 208 -30.09 -36.98 -19.07
N ARG A 209 -29.71 -37.60 -18.02
CA ARG A 209 -30.07 -38.98 -17.72
C ARG A 209 -31.59 -39.14 -17.60
N TYR A 210 -32.26 -38.23 -16.90
CA TYR A 210 -33.72 -38.24 -16.77
C TYR A 210 -34.40 -38.10 -18.15
N ILE A 211 -33.91 -37.21 -18.99
CA ILE A 211 -34.42 -37.04 -20.37
C ILE A 211 -34.19 -38.32 -21.19
N LEU A 212 -33.02 -38.94 -21.10
CA LEU A 212 -32.68 -40.17 -21.80
C LEU A 212 -33.52 -41.38 -21.32
N GLU A 213 -33.91 -41.42 -20.05
CA GLU A 213 -34.84 -42.42 -19.50
C GLU A 213 -36.27 -42.18 -20.05
N GLN A 214 -36.73 -40.91 -20.25
CA GLN A 214 -38.01 -40.59 -20.82
C GLN A 214 -38.08 -40.92 -22.32
N VAL A 215 -37.00 -40.78 -23.06
CA VAL A 215 -36.86 -41.11 -24.48
C VAL A 215 -36.65 -42.63 -24.71
N GLY A 216 -36.51 -43.44 -23.66
CA GLY A 216 -36.34 -44.88 -23.77
C GLY A 216 -34.94 -45.37 -24.18
N LEU A 217 -33.94 -44.47 -24.21
CA LEU A 217 -32.59 -44.79 -24.63
C LEU A 217 -31.74 -45.44 -23.50
N VAL A 218 -32.17 -45.28 -22.23
CA VAL A 218 -31.46 -45.83 -21.06
C VAL A 218 -32.47 -46.58 -20.15
N LYS A 219 -32.15 -47.78 -19.75
CA LYS A 219 -33.00 -48.58 -18.85
C LYS A 219 -33.03 -47.98 -17.44
N PRO A 220 -34.24 -47.82 -16.83
CA PRO A 220 -34.36 -47.31 -15.48
C PRO A 220 -33.68 -48.22 -14.47
N ARG A 221 -33.02 -47.66 -13.44
CA ARG A 221 -32.44 -48.44 -12.33
C ARG A 221 -33.57 -49.08 -11.54
N PRO A 222 -33.38 -50.36 -11.13
CA PRO A 222 -34.36 -51.03 -10.27
C PRO A 222 -34.46 -50.28 -8.95
N LYS A 223 -35.68 -49.86 -8.58
CA LYS A 223 -35.98 -49.25 -7.28
C LYS A 223 -35.69 -50.29 -6.19
N GLY A 224 -34.64 -50.10 -5.40
CA GLY A 224 -34.41 -50.89 -4.21
C GLY A 224 -35.61 -50.76 -3.28
N LYS A 225 -36.20 -51.93 -2.88
CA LYS A 225 -37.26 -51.97 -1.88
C LYS A 225 -36.80 -51.38 -0.57
N GLY A 226 -37.27 -50.20 -0.24
CA GLY A 226 -37.07 -49.56 1.03
C GLY A 226 -37.69 -50.36 2.15
N ARG A 227 -36.88 -50.80 3.08
CA ARG A 227 -37.29 -51.42 4.34
C ARG A 227 -37.76 -50.31 5.26
N ASN A 228 -39.07 -50.28 5.57
CA ASN A 228 -39.67 -49.43 6.57
C ASN A 228 -38.97 -49.58 7.90
N GLN A 229 -38.43 -48.52 8.42
CA GLN A 229 -38.23 -48.30 9.83
C GLN A 229 -38.71 -46.91 10.23
N SER A 230 -39.89 -46.95 10.83
CA SER A 230 -40.46 -45.87 11.58
C SER A 230 -39.58 -45.54 12.79
N ARG A 231 -39.16 -44.31 12.97
CA ARG A 231 -38.91 -43.70 14.28
C ARG A 231 -38.89 -42.16 14.22
N ARG A 232 -39.97 -41.65 14.82
CA ARG A 232 -40.07 -40.49 15.72
C ARG A 232 -39.37 -39.20 15.38
N ARG A 233 -40.27 -38.17 15.30
CA ARG A 233 -40.13 -36.76 15.53
C ARG A 233 -39.02 -36.39 16.52
N ASN A 234 -38.27 -35.39 16.17
CA ASN A 234 -38.14 -34.21 17.04
C ASN A 234 -37.99 -32.99 16.15
N ASP A 235 -38.71 -32.00 16.55
CA ASP A 235 -38.79 -30.63 16.03
C ASP A 235 -37.47 -29.90 16.27
N ASP A 236 -37.39 -28.76 15.58
CA ASP A 236 -36.49 -27.60 15.82
C ASP A 236 -35.13 -27.68 15.14
N ASP A 237 -34.97 -26.91 14.08
CA ASP A 237 -34.25 -25.65 14.04
C ASP A 237 -34.12 -25.13 12.62
N ASP A 238 -34.80 -24.02 12.42
CA ASP A 238 -34.62 -23.11 11.31
C ASP A 238 -33.17 -22.59 11.24
N TRP A 239 -32.43 -22.90 10.18
CA TRP A 239 -31.28 -22.16 9.82
C TRP A 239 -31.39 -21.61 8.40
N LEU A 240 -31.86 -20.37 8.31
CA LEU A 240 -31.65 -19.50 7.17
C LEU A 240 -30.38 -18.68 7.40
N PRO A 241 -29.39 -18.69 6.50
CA PRO A 241 -28.26 -17.77 6.59
C PRO A 241 -28.73 -16.35 6.18
N PRO A 242 -28.33 -15.31 6.92
CA PRO A 242 -28.68 -13.94 6.56
C PRO A 242 -27.85 -13.47 5.38
N PHE A 243 -28.53 -13.10 4.31
CA PHE A 243 -27.99 -12.30 3.24
C PHE A 243 -27.67 -10.89 3.76
N PHE A 244 -26.41 -10.56 3.90
CA PHE A 244 -25.97 -9.19 4.14
C PHE A 244 -25.95 -8.43 2.82
N MET A 245 -27.00 -7.70 2.59
CA MET A 245 -27.09 -6.63 1.61
C MET A 245 -26.67 -5.33 2.34
N GLY A 246 -25.42 -4.95 2.21
CA GLY A 246 -24.85 -3.72 2.74
C GLY A 246 -24.48 -2.77 1.62
N GLY A 247 -25.41 -1.94 1.19
CA GLY A 247 -25.14 -0.76 0.39
C GLY A 247 -24.62 0.35 1.29
N GLY A 248 -23.36 0.74 1.10
CA GLY A 248 -22.76 1.91 1.73
C GLY A 248 -22.50 2.98 0.68
N GLY A 249 -23.39 3.99 0.62
CA GLY A 249 -23.20 5.18 -0.19
C GLY A 249 -22.09 6.05 0.42
N PHE A 250 -21.14 6.47 -0.40
CA PHE A 250 -20.21 7.52 -0.05
C PHE A 250 -20.79 8.87 -0.45
N SER A 251 -21.16 9.65 0.57
CA SER A 251 -21.51 11.07 0.46
C SER A 251 -20.23 11.88 0.56
N GLY A 252 -19.98 12.72 -0.46
CA GLY A 252 -18.90 13.69 -0.45
C GLY A 252 -19.15 14.82 0.56
N GLY A 253 -18.08 15.30 1.14
CA GLY A 253 -18.05 16.53 1.93
C GLY A 253 -16.68 17.17 1.67
N GLY A 254 -16.60 18.24 1.03
CA GLY A 254 -16.78 19.58 1.42
C GLY A 254 -15.41 20.20 1.73
N GLY A 255 -14.89 21.02 0.78
CA GLY A 255 -13.65 21.76 0.88
C GLY A 255 -13.58 22.70 2.09
N GLY A 256 -12.40 22.74 2.70
CA GLY A 256 -11.97 23.81 3.57
C GLY A 256 -10.64 24.35 3.07
N GLY A 257 -10.66 25.51 2.42
CA GLY A 257 -9.46 26.20 2.03
C GLY A 257 -8.71 26.70 3.25
N PHE A 258 -7.45 26.32 3.36
CA PHE A 258 -6.53 26.97 4.28
C PHE A 258 -5.57 27.85 3.50
N SER A 259 -5.74 29.16 3.71
CA SER A 259 -4.79 30.18 3.31
C SER A 259 -3.60 30.13 4.28
N GLY A 260 -2.55 29.40 3.92
CA GLY A 260 -1.27 29.40 4.62
C GLY A 260 -0.22 30.15 3.81
N GLY A 261 0.55 31.02 4.44
CA GLY A 261 1.55 31.89 3.81
C GLY A 261 2.57 31.10 2.98
N SER A 262 2.69 31.43 1.70
CA SER A 262 3.63 30.82 0.77
C SER A 262 5.04 31.32 1.01
N PHE A 263 5.94 30.49 1.44
CA PHE A 263 7.35 30.68 1.13
C PHE A 263 7.49 30.46 -0.37
N GLY A 264 7.83 31.46 -1.11
CA GLY A 264 8.11 31.61 -2.54
C GLY A 264 8.33 30.39 -3.47
N GLY A 265 7.94 29.20 -3.10
CA GLY A 265 8.11 27.93 -3.77
C GLY A 265 6.84 27.36 -4.40
N GLY A 266 6.88 26.13 -4.76
CA GLY A 266 5.79 25.41 -5.38
C GLY A 266 4.57 25.26 -4.48
N THR A 267 3.39 25.24 -5.06
CA THR A 267 2.17 24.78 -4.39
C THR A 267 1.98 23.30 -4.71
N PHE A 268 1.76 22.51 -3.69
CA PHE A 268 1.33 21.14 -3.83
C PHE A 268 -0.19 21.14 -3.89
N SER A 269 -0.75 20.86 -5.06
CA SER A 269 -2.20 20.98 -5.33
C SER A 269 -2.98 19.69 -5.15
N GLY A 270 -2.31 18.64 -4.67
CA GLY A 270 -2.94 17.36 -4.37
C GLY A 270 -2.77 16.29 -5.45
N GLY A 271 -1.95 16.51 -6.48
CA GLY A 271 -1.51 15.45 -7.39
C GLY A 271 -0.56 14.46 -6.72
N GLY A 272 -0.40 13.30 -7.30
CA GLY A 272 0.46 12.23 -6.82
C GLY A 272 -0.28 10.92 -6.51
N SER A 273 0.45 9.96 -5.99
CA SER A 273 -0.10 8.67 -5.59
C SER A 273 0.34 8.28 -4.19
N GLY A 274 -0.55 7.67 -3.45
CA GLY A 274 -0.30 7.13 -2.13
C GLY A 274 -1.04 5.83 -1.90
N GLY A 275 -0.53 5.05 -0.94
CA GLY A 275 -1.10 3.76 -0.63
C GLY A 275 -0.51 3.13 0.61
N SER A 276 -0.72 1.82 0.72
CA SER A 276 -0.20 0.97 1.79
C SER A 276 0.33 -0.34 1.22
N TRP A 277 1.12 -1.07 2.02
CA TRP A 277 1.65 -2.39 1.67
C TRP A 277 1.38 -3.44 2.73
#